data_49d1fee43f2c8b4a336cfbeef64081cc
#
_entry.id   49d1fee43f2c8b4a336cfbeef64081cc
#
_cell.length_a   1.000
_cell.length_b   1.000
_cell.length_c   1.000
_cell.angle_alpha   90.00
_cell.angle_beta   90.00
_cell.angle_gamma   90.00
#
_symmetry.space_group_name_H-M   'P 1'
#
loop_
_entity.id
_entity.type
_entity.pdbx_description
1 polymer ?
#
loop_
_entity_poly.entity_id
_entity_poly.type
_entity_poly.pdbx_seq_one_letter_code
_entity_poly.pdbx_strand_id
1 'polypeptide(L)'
;MKLQILVSSLNQEVKSLAEKMNLQADTILINQCNENRYEEWTQDGHQIRCYHLAERGVGLSRNNALLRADADLCLFSDEDIVYDDGAVERIIEGFEQHPEADMLLFNVRVQESRFTYWNSFYKRVRWYNCGRYPAYSFALRTAKMHEKNLTYSLLFGGGAKYANGEDSLFIH
;
A
#
# COMPACT_ATOMS: atom_id res chain seq x y z
N MET A 1 -2.27 -0.70 18.10
CA MET A 1 -1.38 -1.13 16.98
C MET A 1 -0.89 0.10 16.24
N LYS A 2 0.30 0.04 15.63
CA LYS A 2 0.82 1.08 14.74
C LYS A 2 0.61 0.66 13.28
N LEU A 3 0.22 1.59 12.42
CA LEU A 3 0.10 1.38 10.99
C LEU A 3 1.19 2.19 10.27
N GLN A 4 1.70 1.66 9.17
CA GLN A 4 2.63 2.31 8.28
C GLN A 4 2.10 2.29 6.85
N ILE A 5 2.16 3.43 6.16
CA ILE A 5 1.73 3.55 4.77
C ILE A 5 2.93 3.27 3.85
N LEU A 6 2.73 2.39 2.87
CA LEU A 6 3.73 1.98 1.89
C LEU A 6 3.38 2.57 0.53
N VAL A 7 3.97 3.72 0.21
CA VAL A 7 3.64 4.48 -1.01
C VAL A 7 4.56 4.08 -2.15
N SER A 8 3.97 3.78 -3.32
CA SER A 8 4.68 3.60 -4.58
C SER A 8 4.44 4.81 -5.47
N SER A 9 5.51 5.47 -5.92
CA SER A 9 5.45 6.64 -6.79
C SER A 9 6.51 6.62 -7.89
N LEU A 10 6.28 7.40 -8.94
CA LEU A 10 7.14 7.48 -10.12
C LEU A 10 7.47 8.95 -10.45
N ASN A 11 8.75 9.33 -10.36
CA ASN A 11 9.27 10.67 -10.70
C ASN A 11 8.51 11.83 -10.02
N GLN A 12 8.12 11.66 -8.75
CA GLN A 12 7.36 12.67 -8.02
C GLN A 12 8.27 13.64 -7.25
N GLU A 13 7.75 14.87 -7.01
CA GLU A 13 8.25 15.74 -5.96
C GLU A 13 7.64 15.27 -4.63
N VAL A 14 8.43 14.58 -3.82
CA VAL A 14 7.93 13.69 -2.75
C VAL A 14 7.32 14.43 -1.56
N LYS A 15 7.77 15.66 -1.26
CA LYS A 15 7.21 16.43 -0.13
C LYS A 15 5.82 16.96 -0.47
N SER A 16 5.66 17.54 -1.66
CA SER A 16 4.37 17.98 -2.16
C SER A 16 3.40 16.81 -2.36
N LEU A 17 3.91 15.64 -2.80
CA LEU A 17 3.10 14.43 -2.88
C LEU A 17 2.58 14.01 -1.52
N ALA A 18 3.44 13.94 -0.50
CA ALA A 18 3.06 13.55 0.85
C ALA A 18 1.99 14.48 1.46
N GLU A 19 2.13 15.81 1.26
CA GLU A 19 1.11 16.78 1.67
C GLU A 19 -0.23 16.54 0.97
N LYS A 20 -0.20 16.36 -0.36
CA LYS A 20 -1.39 16.11 -1.18
C LYS A 20 -2.12 14.83 -0.79
N MET A 21 -1.39 13.79 -0.41
CA MET A 21 -1.95 12.51 -0.02
C MET A 21 -2.63 12.53 1.36
N ASN A 22 -2.39 13.57 2.19
CA ASN A 22 -2.86 13.66 3.59
C ASN A 22 -2.45 12.42 4.40
N LEU A 23 -1.13 12.14 4.43
CA LEU A 23 -0.58 10.98 5.11
C LEU A 23 -0.74 11.10 6.64
N GLN A 24 -1.44 10.16 7.24
CA GLN A 24 -1.83 10.18 8.67
C GLN A 24 -1.11 9.09 9.49
N ALA A 25 0.00 8.56 8.99
CA ALA A 25 0.83 7.57 9.68
C ALA A 25 2.27 7.64 9.20
N ASP A 26 3.19 7.04 9.95
CA ASP A 26 4.55 6.83 9.48
C ASP A 26 4.53 6.18 8.10
N THR A 27 5.38 6.64 7.21
CA THR A 27 5.32 6.27 5.80
C THR A 27 6.68 5.83 5.26
N ILE A 28 6.67 4.76 4.46
CA ILE A 28 7.76 4.41 3.55
C ILE A 28 7.32 4.77 2.13
N LEU A 29 8.02 5.72 1.53
CA LEU A 29 7.76 6.20 0.19
C LEU A 29 8.88 5.73 -0.76
N ILE A 30 8.52 4.93 -1.77
CA ILE A 30 9.43 4.53 -2.83
C ILE A 30 9.15 5.39 -4.04
N ASN A 31 10.09 6.26 -4.37
CA ASN A 31 10.02 7.10 -5.58
C ASN A 31 10.94 6.53 -6.65
N GLN A 32 10.38 5.82 -7.62
CA GLN A 32 11.13 5.29 -8.75
C GLN A 32 11.51 6.42 -9.70
N CYS A 33 12.81 6.71 -9.78
CA CYS A 33 13.35 7.82 -10.59
C CYS A 33 14.67 7.42 -11.26
N ASN A 34 15.52 8.37 -11.62
CA ASN A 34 16.81 8.10 -12.29
C ASN A 34 18.01 8.18 -11.35
N GLU A 35 17.80 8.27 -10.05
CA GLU A 35 18.87 8.34 -9.04
C GLU A 35 18.56 7.46 -7.83
N ASN A 36 19.63 7.12 -7.08
CA ASN A 36 19.51 6.45 -5.80
C ASN A 36 19.82 7.44 -4.69
N ARG A 37 18.84 7.79 -3.86
CA ARG A 37 18.97 8.73 -2.76
C ARG A 37 18.00 8.37 -1.65
N TYR A 38 18.38 8.63 -0.41
CA TYR A 38 17.53 8.53 0.76
C TYR A 38 17.33 9.92 1.36
N GLU A 39 16.12 10.20 1.79
CA GLU A 39 15.79 11.33 2.64
C GLU A 39 14.68 10.96 3.63
N GLU A 40 14.66 11.67 4.75
CA GLU A 40 13.58 11.52 5.73
C GLU A 40 13.18 12.89 6.29
N TRP A 41 11.94 12.99 6.69
CA TRP A 41 11.41 14.20 7.35
C TRP A 41 10.20 13.85 8.20
N THR A 42 9.78 14.81 9.04
CA THR A 42 8.52 14.70 9.81
C THR A 42 7.48 15.62 9.19
N GLN A 43 6.27 15.09 8.99
CA GLN A 43 5.11 15.83 8.50
C GLN A 43 3.92 15.49 9.39
N ASP A 44 3.26 16.51 9.96
CA ASP A 44 2.08 16.35 10.84
C ASP A 44 2.28 15.34 11.99
N GLY A 45 3.53 15.25 12.50
CA GLY A 45 3.90 14.34 13.59
C GLY A 45 4.28 12.92 13.16
N HIS A 46 4.20 12.60 11.87
CA HIS A 46 4.55 11.29 11.30
C HIS A 46 5.89 11.32 10.59
N GLN A 47 6.69 10.26 10.73
CA GLN A 47 7.96 10.11 10.05
C GLN A 47 7.74 9.59 8.62
N ILE A 48 8.32 10.28 7.64
CA ILE A 48 8.32 9.87 6.25
C ILE A 48 9.75 9.52 5.84
N ARG A 49 9.94 8.25 5.46
CA ARG A 49 11.20 7.71 4.96
C ARG A 49 11.10 7.51 3.45
N CYS A 50 11.77 8.34 2.67
CA CYS A 50 11.73 8.29 1.22
C CYS A 50 12.99 7.67 0.62
N TYR A 51 12.79 6.67 -0.22
CA TYR A 51 13.83 6.00 -1.00
C TYR A 51 13.62 6.31 -2.48
N HIS A 52 14.49 7.13 -3.04
CA HIS A 52 14.60 7.32 -4.48
C HIS A 52 15.39 6.15 -5.05
N LEU A 53 14.83 5.44 -6.01
CA LEU A 53 15.45 4.23 -6.56
C LEU A 53 15.48 4.29 -8.09
N ALA A 54 16.70 4.06 -8.66
CA ALA A 54 16.91 4.02 -10.10
C ALA A 54 16.43 2.67 -10.68
N GLU A 55 15.14 2.40 -10.52
CA GLU A 55 14.47 1.17 -10.94
C GLU A 55 13.08 1.45 -11.49
N ARG A 56 12.46 0.45 -12.10
CA ARG A 56 11.09 0.54 -12.63
C ARG A 56 10.34 -0.76 -12.40
N GLY A 57 9.06 -0.63 -12.09
CA GLY A 57 8.13 -1.74 -11.88
C GLY A 57 7.39 -1.64 -10.55
N VAL A 58 6.05 -1.65 -10.59
CA VAL A 58 5.20 -1.48 -9.41
C VAL A 58 5.42 -2.59 -8.38
N GLY A 59 5.57 -3.84 -8.80
CA GLY A 59 5.86 -4.97 -7.91
C GLY A 59 7.21 -4.80 -7.20
N LEU A 60 8.23 -4.28 -7.89
CA LEU A 60 9.54 -4.01 -7.31
C LEU A 60 9.47 -2.87 -6.28
N SER A 61 8.74 -1.79 -6.59
CA SER A 61 8.47 -0.69 -5.67
C SER A 61 7.80 -1.17 -4.38
N ARG A 62 6.70 -1.94 -4.51
CA ARG A 62 5.96 -2.49 -3.37
C ARG A 62 6.79 -3.46 -2.53
N ASN A 63 7.61 -4.30 -3.16
CA ASN A 63 8.55 -5.17 -2.45
C ASN A 63 9.60 -4.38 -1.67
N ASN A 64 10.14 -3.32 -2.27
CA ASN A 64 11.09 -2.43 -1.60
C ASN A 64 10.48 -1.73 -0.38
N ALA A 65 9.22 -1.31 -0.46
CA ALA A 65 8.49 -0.74 0.67
C ALA A 65 8.22 -1.79 1.76
N LEU A 66 7.69 -2.95 1.38
CA LEU A 66 7.34 -4.04 2.30
C LEU A 66 8.56 -4.58 3.07
N LEU A 67 9.71 -4.73 2.40
CA LEU A 67 10.96 -5.16 3.03
C LEU A 67 11.43 -4.23 4.15
N ARG A 68 11.05 -2.95 4.09
CA ARG A 68 11.42 -1.90 5.05
C ARG A 68 10.34 -1.62 6.09
N ALA A 69 9.16 -2.22 5.92
CA ALA A 69 8.04 -2.05 6.84
C ALA A 69 8.37 -2.66 8.21
N ASP A 70 8.14 -1.89 9.28
CA ASP A 70 8.49 -2.24 10.65
C ASP A 70 7.37 -1.96 11.69
N ALA A 71 6.23 -1.41 11.24
CA ALA A 71 5.05 -1.26 12.09
C ALA A 71 4.23 -2.56 12.18
N ASP A 72 3.24 -2.62 13.08
CA ASP A 72 2.36 -3.79 13.26
C ASP A 72 1.55 -4.10 12.00
N LEU A 73 1.07 -3.04 11.36
CA LEU A 73 0.24 -3.07 10.14
C LEU A 73 0.91 -2.28 9.03
N CYS A 74 0.77 -2.73 7.80
CA CYS A 74 1.15 -1.94 6.63
C CYS A 74 -0.02 -1.86 5.63
N LEU A 75 -0.13 -0.69 4.99
CA LEU A 75 -1.14 -0.34 3.99
C LEU A 75 -0.44 0.07 2.71
N PHE A 76 -0.65 -0.66 1.62
CA PHE A 76 -0.15 -0.22 0.31
C PHE A 76 -0.93 0.99 -0.21
N SER A 77 -0.23 1.89 -0.88
CA SER A 77 -0.79 3.10 -1.46
C SER A 77 -0.11 3.45 -2.78
N ASP A 78 -0.89 3.90 -3.72
CA ASP A 78 -0.40 4.51 -4.96
C ASP A 78 -0.38 6.04 -4.81
N GLU A 79 0.38 6.74 -5.63
CA GLU A 79 0.63 8.20 -5.55
C GLU A 79 -0.61 9.08 -5.79
N ASP A 80 -1.70 8.51 -6.28
CA ASP A 80 -2.96 9.21 -6.56
C ASP A 80 -4.03 9.02 -5.45
N ILE A 81 -3.68 8.35 -4.36
CA ILE A 81 -4.57 8.15 -3.21
C ILE A 81 -4.50 9.35 -2.26
N VAL A 82 -5.65 9.83 -1.84
CA VAL A 82 -5.79 10.87 -0.80
C VAL A 82 -6.60 10.28 0.35
N TYR A 83 -6.06 10.39 1.56
CA TYR A 83 -6.71 9.84 2.76
C TYR A 83 -7.69 10.83 3.36
N ASP A 84 -8.92 10.38 3.63
CA ASP A 84 -9.88 11.11 4.46
C ASP A 84 -9.38 11.16 5.92
N ASP A 85 -9.68 12.22 6.65
CA ASP A 85 -9.35 12.32 8.08
C ASP A 85 -9.89 11.12 8.87
N GLY A 86 -9.06 10.57 9.75
CA GLY A 86 -9.38 9.38 10.53
C GLY A 86 -9.37 8.06 9.74
N ALA A 87 -8.80 8.04 8.53
CA ALA A 87 -8.73 6.81 7.73
C ALA A 87 -7.84 5.74 8.39
N VAL A 88 -6.71 6.15 8.96
CA VAL A 88 -5.78 5.26 9.65
C VAL A 88 -6.39 4.64 10.88
N GLU A 89 -7.09 5.43 11.69
CA GLU A 89 -7.79 4.97 12.90
C GLU A 89 -8.85 3.92 12.54
N ARG A 90 -9.67 4.17 11.51
CA ARG A 90 -10.68 3.19 11.06
C ARG A 90 -10.08 1.87 10.58
N ILE A 91 -8.89 1.90 9.96
CA ILE A 91 -8.17 0.69 9.55
C ILE A 91 -7.68 -0.08 10.78
N ILE A 92 -7.09 0.60 11.75
CA ILE A 92 -6.62 0.00 13.01
C ILE A 92 -7.79 -0.63 13.77
N GLU A 93 -8.90 0.10 13.94
CA GLU A 93 -10.14 -0.42 14.56
C GLU A 93 -10.65 -1.68 13.85
N GLY A 94 -10.57 -1.73 12.51
CA GLY A 94 -10.94 -2.92 11.75
C GLY A 94 -10.12 -4.15 12.16
N PHE A 95 -8.81 -4.02 12.36
CA PHE A 95 -7.95 -5.12 12.83
C PHE A 95 -8.17 -5.46 14.31
N GLU A 96 -8.59 -4.52 15.14
CA GLU A 96 -8.95 -4.78 16.54
C GLU A 96 -10.27 -5.56 16.64
N GLN A 97 -11.24 -5.27 15.75
CA GLN A 97 -12.49 -6.01 15.65
C GLN A 97 -12.34 -7.40 15.01
N HIS A 98 -11.28 -7.59 14.21
CA HIS A 98 -10.98 -8.84 13.49
C HIS A 98 -9.56 -9.33 13.77
N PRO A 99 -9.26 -9.74 15.02
CA PRO A 99 -7.92 -10.17 15.42
C PRO A 99 -7.43 -11.43 14.68
N GLU A 100 -8.37 -12.23 14.15
CA GLU A 100 -8.10 -13.42 13.34
C GLU A 100 -7.63 -13.11 11.92
N ALA A 101 -7.84 -11.87 11.44
CA ALA A 101 -7.52 -11.51 10.07
C ALA A 101 -6.03 -11.12 9.92
N ASP A 102 -5.33 -11.74 8.98
CA ASP A 102 -3.99 -11.35 8.57
C ASP A 102 -4.01 -10.18 7.57
N MET A 103 -5.12 -10.03 6.82
CA MET A 103 -5.36 -8.97 5.85
C MET A 103 -6.82 -8.52 5.90
N LEU A 104 -7.06 -7.22 5.84
CA LEU A 104 -8.38 -6.61 5.67
C LEU A 104 -8.41 -5.77 4.39
N LEU A 105 -9.53 -5.88 3.67
CA LEU A 105 -9.77 -5.13 2.44
C LEU A 105 -10.88 -4.10 2.69
N PHE A 106 -10.63 -2.87 2.27
CA PHE A 106 -11.49 -1.73 2.51
C PHE A 106 -12.14 -1.24 1.20
N ASN A 107 -13.30 -0.64 1.30
CA ASN A 107 -13.86 0.10 0.20
C ASN A 107 -13.06 1.41 0.00
N VAL A 108 -12.75 1.71 -1.24
CA VAL A 108 -12.08 2.95 -1.62
C VAL A 108 -13.02 3.76 -2.51
N ARG A 109 -13.17 5.05 -2.20
CA ARG A 109 -13.94 5.96 -3.06
C ARG A 109 -13.14 6.29 -4.31
N VAL A 110 -13.71 5.97 -5.45
CA VAL A 110 -13.11 6.23 -6.76
C VAL A 110 -14.11 6.94 -7.66
N GLN A 111 -13.62 7.58 -8.71
CA GLN A 111 -14.50 8.12 -9.75
C GLN A 111 -15.33 7.00 -10.39
N GLU A 112 -16.57 7.27 -10.79
CA GLU A 112 -17.51 6.28 -11.33
C GLU A 112 -16.90 5.40 -12.44
N SER A 113 -16.08 5.97 -13.31
CA SER A 113 -15.39 5.26 -14.39
C SER A 113 -14.35 4.24 -13.93
N ARG A 114 -13.88 4.32 -12.68
CA ARG A 114 -12.88 3.43 -12.07
C ARG A 114 -13.47 2.50 -11.01
N PHE A 115 -14.78 2.52 -10.83
CA PHE A 115 -15.47 1.75 -9.80
C PHE A 115 -15.43 0.26 -10.14
N THR A 116 -14.74 -0.55 -9.34
CA THR A 116 -14.58 -1.98 -9.56
C THR A 116 -15.36 -2.83 -8.56
N TYR A 117 -15.55 -2.34 -7.34
CA TYR A 117 -16.27 -3.06 -6.29
C TYR A 117 -16.76 -2.13 -5.20
N TRP A 118 -17.80 -2.59 -4.48
CA TRP A 118 -18.25 -2.03 -3.22
C TRP A 118 -18.83 -3.16 -2.37
N ASN A 119 -18.37 -3.30 -1.14
CA ASN A 119 -18.91 -4.28 -0.21
C ASN A 119 -19.77 -3.55 0.82
N SER A 120 -21.06 -3.89 0.90
CA SER A 120 -22.02 -3.31 1.84
C SER A 120 -21.96 -3.96 3.22
N PHE A 121 -21.30 -5.08 3.37
CA PHE A 121 -21.13 -5.83 4.61
C PHE A 121 -19.80 -6.57 4.61
N TYR A 122 -19.32 -6.89 5.82
CA TYR A 122 -18.11 -7.69 6.00
C TYR A 122 -18.30 -9.08 5.43
N LYS A 123 -17.31 -9.55 4.65
CA LYS A 123 -17.30 -10.90 4.07
C LYS A 123 -15.89 -11.40 3.88
N ARG A 124 -15.71 -12.71 4.02
CA ARG A 124 -14.42 -13.34 3.74
C ARG A 124 -14.10 -13.33 2.24
N VAL A 125 -12.92 -12.83 1.89
CA VAL A 125 -12.37 -12.95 0.54
C VAL A 125 -11.83 -14.37 0.34
N ARG A 126 -12.01 -14.90 -0.84
CA ARG A 126 -11.59 -16.26 -1.22
C ARG A 126 -10.86 -16.19 -2.56
N TRP A 127 -10.10 -17.24 -2.87
CA TRP A 127 -9.30 -17.34 -4.09
C TRP A 127 -10.08 -17.03 -5.39
N TYR A 128 -11.36 -17.37 -5.46
CA TYR A 128 -12.19 -17.15 -6.66
C TYR A 128 -12.79 -15.75 -6.78
N ASN A 129 -12.63 -14.87 -5.79
CA ASN A 129 -13.17 -13.52 -5.81
C ASN A 129 -12.13 -12.43 -5.43
N CYS A 130 -10.85 -12.79 -5.31
CA CYS A 130 -9.78 -11.88 -4.92
C CYS A 130 -9.36 -10.91 -6.04
N GLY A 131 -9.54 -11.26 -7.31
CA GLY A 131 -9.05 -10.52 -8.48
C GLY A 131 -9.69 -9.15 -8.77
N ARG A 132 -10.49 -8.62 -7.85
CA ARG A 132 -11.13 -7.31 -7.98
C ARG A 132 -10.55 -6.23 -7.06
N TYR A 133 -9.63 -6.60 -6.20
CA TYR A 133 -9.11 -5.73 -5.14
C TYR A 133 -7.72 -5.23 -5.50
N PRO A 134 -7.54 -3.92 -5.75
CA PRO A 134 -6.24 -3.33 -5.98
C PRO A 134 -5.44 -3.19 -4.68
N ALA A 135 -4.11 -3.09 -4.78
CA ALA A 135 -3.21 -3.00 -3.63
C ALA A 135 -3.59 -1.90 -2.64
N TYR A 136 -3.96 -0.74 -3.13
CA TYR A 136 -4.35 0.40 -2.28
C TYR A 136 -5.64 0.19 -1.48
N SER A 137 -6.31 -0.96 -1.64
CA SER A 137 -7.53 -1.28 -0.91
C SER A 137 -7.33 -2.20 0.27
N PHE A 138 -6.11 -2.68 0.53
CA PHE A 138 -5.89 -3.61 1.62
C PHE A 138 -4.71 -3.25 2.52
N ALA A 139 -4.93 -3.49 3.81
CA ALA A 139 -3.91 -3.47 4.84
C ALA A 139 -3.67 -4.88 5.37
N LEU A 140 -2.48 -5.12 5.94
CA LEU A 140 -2.08 -6.44 6.38
C LEU A 140 -1.14 -6.37 7.59
N ARG A 141 -1.05 -7.49 8.33
CA ARG A 141 -0.11 -7.64 9.44
C ARG A 141 1.29 -7.83 8.89
N THR A 142 2.17 -6.86 9.14
CA THR A 142 3.54 -6.82 8.62
C THR A 142 4.34 -8.08 9.00
N ALA A 143 4.24 -8.51 10.25
CA ALA A 143 4.94 -9.70 10.74
C ALA A 143 4.56 -10.97 9.95
N LYS A 144 3.29 -11.09 9.52
CA LYS A 144 2.83 -12.24 8.72
C LYS A 144 3.44 -12.27 7.33
N MET A 145 3.64 -11.10 6.74
CA MET A 145 4.29 -10.99 5.43
C MET A 145 5.76 -11.41 5.49
N HIS A 146 6.47 -10.93 6.51
CA HIS A 146 7.87 -11.27 6.72
C HIS A 146 8.05 -12.75 7.07
N GLU A 147 7.22 -13.29 7.98
CA GLU A 147 7.25 -14.71 8.37
C GLU A 147 7.10 -15.64 7.16
N LYS A 148 6.21 -15.29 6.23
CA LYS A 148 5.92 -16.10 5.04
C LYS A 148 6.74 -15.72 3.81
N ASN A 149 7.64 -14.73 3.90
CA ASN A 149 8.40 -14.19 2.77
C ASN A 149 7.52 -13.82 1.58
N LEU A 150 6.33 -13.24 1.83
CA LEU A 150 5.40 -12.87 0.76
C LEU A 150 5.93 -11.64 0.02
N THR A 151 5.91 -11.73 -1.31
CA THR A 151 6.37 -10.66 -2.20
C THR A 151 5.49 -10.56 -3.43
N TYR A 152 5.44 -9.37 -4.01
CA TYR A 152 4.86 -9.19 -5.35
C TYR A 152 5.70 -9.87 -6.42
N SER A 153 5.04 -10.49 -7.38
CA SER A 153 5.72 -11.03 -8.57
C SER A 153 6.30 -9.89 -9.41
N LEU A 154 7.56 -10.03 -9.84
CA LEU A 154 8.21 -9.07 -10.73
C LEU A 154 7.84 -9.28 -12.21
N LEU A 155 7.05 -10.30 -12.52
CA LEU A 155 6.60 -10.59 -13.88
C LEU A 155 5.30 -9.87 -14.25
N PHE A 156 4.56 -9.35 -13.26
CA PHE A 156 3.24 -8.76 -13.42
C PHE A 156 3.20 -7.33 -12.89
N GLY A 157 2.27 -6.52 -13.44
CA GLY A 157 2.04 -5.14 -13.04
C GLY A 157 2.71 -4.10 -13.92
N GLY A 158 2.47 -2.84 -13.62
CA GLY A 158 3.02 -1.71 -14.38
C GLY A 158 4.56 -1.75 -14.44
N GLY A 159 5.11 -1.66 -15.63
CA GLY A 159 6.55 -1.74 -15.89
C GLY A 159 7.14 -3.16 -15.94
N ALA A 160 6.31 -4.20 -15.79
CA ALA A 160 6.72 -5.60 -15.88
C ALA A 160 6.36 -6.23 -17.25
N LYS A 161 6.72 -7.50 -17.44
CA LYS A 161 6.45 -8.25 -18.69
C LYS A 161 4.95 -8.37 -18.99
N TYR A 162 4.12 -8.58 -17.95
CA TYR A 162 2.66 -8.68 -18.04
C TYR A 162 2.05 -7.48 -17.31
N ALA A 163 1.27 -6.68 -17.99
CA ALA A 163 0.80 -5.38 -17.53
C ALA A 163 -0.14 -5.38 -16.31
N ASN A 164 -0.74 -6.54 -15.97
CA ASN A 164 -1.73 -6.65 -14.88
C ASN A 164 -1.60 -8.00 -14.17
N GLY A 165 -2.21 -8.12 -12.96
CA GLY A 165 -2.37 -9.38 -12.24
C GLY A 165 -1.56 -9.48 -10.95
N GLU A 166 -0.69 -8.52 -10.67
CA GLU A 166 0.19 -8.51 -9.48
C GLU A 166 -0.60 -8.54 -8.18
N ASP A 167 -1.65 -7.73 -8.08
CA ASP A 167 -2.48 -7.64 -6.86
C ASP A 167 -3.26 -8.93 -6.62
N SER A 168 -3.85 -9.49 -7.69
CA SER A 168 -4.59 -10.76 -7.61
C SER A 168 -3.69 -11.92 -7.18
N LEU A 169 -2.45 -11.97 -7.69
CA LEU A 169 -1.47 -12.98 -7.29
C LEU A 169 -1.02 -12.81 -5.85
N PHE A 170 -0.89 -11.57 -5.38
CA PHE A 170 -0.45 -11.29 -4.01
C PHE A 170 -1.51 -11.69 -2.98
N ILE A 171 -2.81 -11.51 -3.29
CA ILE A 171 -3.92 -11.85 -2.39
C ILE A 171 -4.24 -13.37 -2.42
N HIS A 172 -3.88 -14.07 -3.50
CA HIS A 172 -4.18 -15.49 -3.71
C HIS A 172 -3.33 -16.39 -2.81
#